data_e56e9c71bb36e35a3dc505a548f58f47
#
_entry.id   e56e9c71bb36e35a3dc505a548f58f47
#
_cell.length_a   1.000
_cell.length_b   1.000
_cell.length_c   1.000
_cell.angle_alpha   90.00
_cell.angle_beta   90.00
_cell.angle_gamma   90.00
#
_symmetry.space_group_name_H-M   'P 1'
#
loop_
_entity.id
_entity.type
_entity.pdbx_description
1 polymer ?
#
loop_
_entity_poly.entity_id
_entity_poly.type
_entity_poly.pdbx_seq_one_letter_code
_entity_poly.pdbx_strand_id
1 'polypeptide(L)'
;MDNVWQQAPKIRLKLWREFRLQLDNIEYEEDCLQTVVDWWKSAPVGSRELDIYDIESWPDPWQLIYNNELDENSIALGIAFTLHLIDWECEVLLVQNQEESWIRLIVLVDDRYILNYTYGKVEDRSVLNNCQVLEKYATNELTK
;
A
#
# COMPACT_ATOMS: atom_id res chain seq x y z
N MET A 1 11.06 5.68 -21.57
CA MET A 1 11.62 5.82 -20.21
C MET A 1 11.30 4.58 -19.42
N ASP A 2 12.32 3.96 -18.83
CA ASP A 2 12.11 2.71 -18.10
C ASP A 2 11.31 2.96 -16.82
N ASN A 3 10.38 2.07 -16.54
CA ASN A 3 9.62 2.06 -15.30
C ASN A 3 10.59 1.82 -14.12
N VAL A 4 10.31 2.43 -12.97
CA VAL A 4 11.12 2.25 -11.75
C VAL A 4 11.28 0.77 -11.40
N TRP A 5 10.25 -0.04 -11.62
CA TRP A 5 10.25 -1.46 -11.28
C TRP A 5 11.15 -2.30 -12.20
N GLN A 6 11.60 -1.75 -13.33
CA GLN A 6 12.52 -2.40 -14.25
C GLN A 6 13.98 -2.10 -13.92
N GLN A 7 14.23 -1.18 -12.99
CA GLN A 7 15.58 -0.83 -12.57
C GLN A 7 16.16 -1.87 -11.60
N ALA A 8 17.49 -1.85 -11.43
CA ALA A 8 18.16 -2.70 -10.45
C ALA A 8 17.68 -2.38 -9.02
N PRO A 9 17.71 -3.36 -8.09
CA PRO A 9 17.18 -3.17 -6.75
C PRO A 9 17.68 -1.94 -6.01
N LYS A 10 18.97 -1.65 -6.06
CA LYS A 10 19.54 -0.47 -5.41
C LYS A 10 19.02 0.84 -6.01
N ILE A 11 18.80 0.83 -7.32
CA ILE A 11 18.26 1.99 -8.02
C ILE A 11 16.78 2.18 -7.65
N ARG A 12 16.02 1.10 -7.58
CA ARG A 12 14.62 1.17 -7.14
C ARG A 12 14.50 1.79 -5.75
N LEU A 13 15.35 1.38 -4.81
CA LEU A 13 15.34 1.94 -3.45
C LEU A 13 15.65 3.44 -3.44
N LYS A 14 16.60 3.86 -4.25
CA LYS A 14 16.94 5.27 -4.39
C LYS A 14 15.77 6.08 -4.97
N LEU A 15 15.16 5.57 -6.03
CA LEU A 15 14.03 6.22 -6.69
C LEU A 15 12.82 6.31 -5.76
N TRP A 16 12.58 5.27 -4.96
CA TRP A 16 11.50 5.30 -3.98
C TRP A 16 11.72 6.37 -2.91
N ARG A 17 12.97 6.51 -2.44
CA ARG A 17 13.31 7.57 -1.50
C ARG A 17 13.11 8.95 -2.11
N GLU A 18 13.57 9.16 -3.33
CA GLU A 18 13.38 10.43 -4.05
C GLU A 18 11.90 10.74 -4.24
N PHE A 19 11.11 9.72 -4.57
CA PHE A 19 9.66 9.84 -4.69
C PHE A 19 9.03 10.32 -3.38
N ARG A 20 9.39 9.72 -2.25
CA ARG A 20 8.85 10.12 -0.95
C ARG A 20 9.18 11.58 -0.62
N LEU A 21 10.40 12.01 -0.94
CA LEU A 21 10.82 13.38 -0.68
C LEU A 21 10.04 14.40 -1.52
N GLN A 22 9.61 14.01 -2.71
CA GLN A 22 8.84 14.90 -3.60
C GLN A 22 7.37 15.03 -3.20
N LEU A 23 6.85 14.08 -2.41
CA LEU A 23 5.45 14.10 -2.03
C LEU A 23 5.08 15.32 -1.16
N ASP A 24 6.03 15.89 -0.44
CA ASP A 24 5.80 17.10 0.35
C ASP A 24 5.46 18.32 -0.51
N ASN A 25 5.75 18.29 -1.80
CA ASN A 25 5.46 19.38 -2.75
C ASN A 25 4.03 19.34 -3.27
N ILE A 26 3.27 18.30 -2.94
CA ILE A 26 1.89 18.15 -3.41
C ILE A 26 0.96 18.88 -2.44
N GLU A 27 0.19 19.83 -2.96
CA GLU A 27 -0.63 20.73 -2.15
C GLU A 27 -1.87 20.04 -1.57
N TYR A 28 -2.56 19.21 -2.36
CA TYR A 28 -3.83 18.61 -1.95
C TYR A 28 -3.66 17.18 -1.48
N GLU A 29 -4.32 16.84 -0.35
CA GLU A 29 -4.23 15.52 0.27
C GLU A 29 -4.61 14.39 -0.69
N GLU A 30 -5.73 14.53 -1.40
CA GLU A 30 -6.19 13.49 -2.31
C GLU A 30 -5.22 13.27 -3.47
N ASP A 31 -4.59 14.34 -3.96
CA ASP A 31 -3.59 14.24 -5.01
C ASP A 31 -2.35 13.51 -4.52
N CYS A 32 -1.94 13.76 -3.28
CA CYS A 32 -0.82 13.04 -2.66
C CYS A 32 -1.12 11.55 -2.56
N LEU A 33 -2.30 11.20 -2.04
CA LEU A 33 -2.72 9.80 -1.89
C LEU A 33 -2.81 9.10 -3.24
N GLN A 34 -3.38 9.74 -4.26
CA GLN A 34 -3.49 9.16 -5.59
C GLN A 34 -2.10 8.98 -6.22
N THR A 35 -1.19 9.92 -5.99
CA THR A 35 0.18 9.82 -6.49
C THR A 35 0.90 8.60 -5.91
N VAL A 36 0.73 8.34 -4.60
CA VAL A 36 1.29 7.16 -3.94
C VAL A 36 0.69 5.88 -4.52
N VAL A 37 -0.63 5.84 -4.67
CA VAL A 37 -1.33 4.68 -5.24
C VAL A 37 -0.86 4.41 -6.67
N ASP A 38 -0.72 5.46 -7.49
CA ASP A 38 -0.27 5.33 -8.88
C ASP A 38 1.15 4.79 -8.96
N TRP A 39 2.02 5.21 -8.06
CA TRP A 39 3.40 4.72 -8.03
C TRP A 39 3.45 3.21 -7.80
N TRP A 40 2.69 2.72 -6.82
CA TRP A 40 2.63 1.30 -6.49
C TRP A 40 1.82 0.48 -7.50
N LYS A 41 0.83 1.09 -8.15
CA LYS A 41 0.01 0.45 -9.17
C LYS A 41 0.84 -0.05 -10.35
N SER A 42 1.94 0.63 -10.65
CA SER A 42 2.83 0.24 -11.75
C SER A 42 3.75 -0.93 -11.40
N ALA A 43 3.73 -1.42 -10.15
CA ALA A 43 4.53 -2.57 -9.74
C ALA A 43 4.09 -3.84 -10.46
N PRO A 44 5.02 -4.72 -10.80
CA PRO A 44 4.66 -5.98 -11.43
C PRO A 44 3.99 -6.90 -10.41
N VAL A 45 2.81 -7.39 -10.76
CA VAL A 45 2.10 -8.39 -9.95
C VAL A 45 2.58 -9.77 -10.39
N GLY A 46 3.24 -10.46 -9.50
CA GLY A 46 3.82 -11.77 -9.76
C GLY A 46 3.02 -12.91 -9.15
N SER A 47 3.64 -14.08 -9.13
CA SER A 47 3.04 -15.30 -8.60
C SER A 47 3.20 -15.48 -7.09
N ARG A 48 4.02 -14.64 -6.45
CA ARG A 48 4.24 -14.76 -5.01
C ARG A 48 3.11 -14.10 -4.24
N GLU A 49 2.44 -14.89 -3.40
CA GLU A 49 1.34 -14.40 -2.58
C GLU A 49 1.80 -14.10 -1.16
N LEU A 50 1.34 -12.97 -0.63
CA LEU A 50 1.53 -12.62 0.76
C LEU A 50 0.57 -13.46 1.63
N ASP A 51 1.08 -14.05 2.71
CA ASP A 51 0.22 -14.71 3.69
C ASP A 51 -0.45 -13.63 4.54
N ILE A 52 -1.71 -13.30 4.23
CA ILE A 52 -2.44 -12.22 4.88
C ILE A 52 -2.80 -12.52 6.34
N TYR A 53 -2.59 -13.77 6.79
CA TYR A 53 -2.89 -14.19 8.16
C TYR A 53 -1.65 -14.28 9.05
N ASP A 54 -0.45 -14.20 8.46
CA ASP A 54 0.82 -14.33 9.19
C ASP A 54 1.61 -13.04 9.14
N ILE A 55 1.27 -12.10 10.02
CA ILE A 55 1.90 -10.77 10.07
C ILE A 55 3.41 -10.85 10.28
N GLU A 56 3.88 -11.84 11.01
CA GLU A 56 5.31 -11.96 11.29
C GLU A 56 6.12 -12.26 10.04
N SER A 57 5.48 -12.87 9.03
CA SER A 57 6.12 -13.15 7.75
C SER A 57 6.11 -11.98 6.78
N TRP A 58 5.39 -10.91 7.10
CA TRP A 58 5.25 -9.77 6.19
C TRP A 58 6.59 -9.05 6.02
N PRO A 59 6.95 -8.72 4.77
CA PRO A 59 8.20 -8.01 4.51
C PRO A 59 8.14 -6.57 5.01
N ASP A 60 9.30 -5.99 5.28
CA ASP A 60 9.42 -4.56 5.52
C ASP A 60 9.39 -3.79 4.18
N PRO A 61 9.25 -2.46 4.21
CA PRO A 61 9.12 -1.69 2.97
C PRO A 61 10.33 -1.81 2.04
N TRP A 62 11.54 -1.90 2.59
CA TRP A 62 12.74 -2.03 1.78
C TRP A 62 12.80 -3.38 1.08
N GLN A 63 12.38 -4.44 1.76
CA GLN A 63 12.30 -5.79 1.17
C GLN A 63 11.30 -5.83 0.01
N LEU A 64 10.15 -5.15 0.14
CA LEU A 64 9.17 -5.06 -0.95
C LEU A 64 9.78 -4.45 -2.21
N ILE A 65 10.49 -3.34 -2.05
CA ILE A 65 11.12 -2.64 -3.17
C ILE A 65 12.27 -3.46 -3.74
N TYR A 66 13.08 -4.05 -2.86
CA TYR A 66 14.28 -4.81 -3.28
C TYR A 66 13.92 -6.09 -4.04
N ASN A 67 12.96 -6.85 -3.51
CA ASN A 67 12.62 -8.15 -4.08
C ASN A 67 11.75 -8.07 -5.33
N ASN A 68 10.88 -7.07 -5.40
CA ASN A 68 10.03 -6.83 -6.58
C ASN A 68 9.15 -8.02 -6.95
N GLU A 69 8.74 -8.81 -5.96
CA GLU A 69 7.82 -9.93 -6.12
C GLU A 69 6.58 -9.63 -5.29
N LEU A 70 5.55 -9.09 -5.96
CA LEU A 70 4.40 -8.48 -5.28
C LEU A 70 3.09 -9.07 -5.75
N ASP A 71 2.12 -9.11 -4.86
CA ASP A 71 0.70 -9.28 -5.18
C ASP A 71 -0.05 -8.02 -4.75
N GLU A 72 -1.36 -7.98 -4.94
CA GLU A 72 -2.16 -6.80 -4.55
C GLU A 72 -2.09 -6.53 -3.04
N ASN A 73 -1.98 -7.57 -2.23
CA ASN A 73 -1.86 -7.42 -0.77
C ASN A 73 -0.51 -6.81 -0.37
N SER A 74 0.56 -7.24 -1.01
CA SER A 74 1.90 -6.64 -0.81
C SER A 74 1.91 -5.17 -1.22
N ILE A 75 1.22 -4.84 -2.31
CA ILE A 75 1.08 -3.45 -2.78
C ILE A 75 0.36 -2.60 -1.73
N ALA A 76 -0.68 -3.13 -1.08
CA ALA A 76 -1.34 -2.42 0.02
C ALA A 76 -0.34 -2.10 1.14
N LEU A 77 0.53 -3.06 1.52
CA LEU A 77 1.59 -2.82 2.49
C LEU A 77 2.55 -1.72 2.04
N GLY A 78 2.96 -1.76 0.76
CA GLY A 78 3.86 -0.75 0.21
C GLY A 78 3.26 0.65 0.27
N ILE A 79 1.99 0.78 -0.05
CA ILE A 79 1.26 2.05 0.04
C ILE A 79 1.26 2.55 1.49
N ALA A 80 0.89 1.68 2.44
CA ALA A 80 0.83 2.05 3.85
C ALA A 80 2.20 2.48 4.38
N PHE A 81 3.26 1.74 4.06
CA PHE A 81 4.61 2.08 4.50
C PHE A 81 5.10 3.41 3.89
N THR A 82 4.80 3.65 2.62
CA THR A 82 5.18 4.90 1.96
C THR A 82 4.54 6.09 2.68
N LEU A 83 3.26 5.99 2.98
CA LEU A 83 2.52 7.05 3.68
C LEU A 83 3.02 7.23 5.11
N HIS A 84 3.27 6.13 5.82
CA HIS A 84 3.81 6.19 7.17
C HIS A 84 5.15 6.93 7.22
N LEU A 85 6.02 6.68 6.25
CA LEU A 85 7.35 7.29 6.20
C LEU A 85 7.33 8.79 5.86
N ILE A 86 6.19 9.31 5.40
CA ILE A 86 5.97 10.74 5.19
C ILE A 86 4.96 11.32 6.19
N ASP A 87 4.84 10.65 7.34
CA ASP A 87 4.09 11.11 8.52
C ASP A 87 2.56 11.11 8.42
N TRP A 88 2.00 10.30 7.51
CA TRP A 88 0.56 10.07 7.50
C TRP A 88 0.19 9.01 8.54
N GLU A 89 -0.94 9.22 9.23
CA GLU A 89 -1.52 8.16 10.05
C GLU A 89 -2.30 7.22 9.16
N CYS A 90 -1.90 5.95 9.14
CA CYS A 90 -2.60 4.95 8.35
C CYS A 90 -2.58 3.60 9.03
N GLU A 91 -3.56 2.80 8.65
CA GLU A 91 -3.75 1.45 9.16
C GLU A 91 -3.94 0.50 7.99
N VAL A 92 -3.44 -0.72 8.17
CA VAL A 92 -3.69 -1.81 7.22
C VAL A 92 -4.86 -2.61 7.78
N LEU A 93 -5.91 -2.77 6.98
CA LEU A 93 -7.10 -3.51 7.37
C LEU A 93 -7.18 -4.82 6.58
N LEU A 94 -7.46 -5.91 7.28
CA LEU A 94 -7.85 -7.16 6.63
C LEU A 94 -9.38 -7.17 6.56
N VAL A 95 -9.92 -7.11 5.34
CA VAL A 95 -11.37 -6.99 5.14
C VAL A 95 -11.93 -8.12 4.30
N GLN A 96 -13.16 -8.48 4.60
CA GLN A 96 -13.94 -9.42 3.83
C GLN A 96 -15.13 -8.68 3.20
N ASN A 97 -15.24 -8.77 1.87
CA ASN A 97 -16.42 -8.28 1.17
C ASN A 97 -17.50 -9.35 1.26
N GLN A 98 -18.66 -8.99 1.81
CA GLN A 98 -19.74 -9.94 2.07
C GLN A 98 -20.49 -10.36 0.82
N GLU A 99 -20.51 -9.50 -0.21
CA GLU A 99 -21.20 -9.80 -1.48
C GLU A 99 -20.34 -10.65 -2.41
N GLU A 100 -19.06 -10.29 -2.55
CA GLU A 100 -18.14 -10.93 -3.49
C GLU A 100 -17.27 -12.01 -2.85
N SER A 101 -17.33 -12.14 -1.53
CA SER A 101 -16.64 -13.19 -0.75
C SER A 101 -15.11 -13.16 -0.81
N TRP A 102 -14.50 -12.04 -1.24
CA TRP A 102 -13.05 -11.95 -1.19
C TRP A 102 -12.57 -11.42 0.16
N ILE A 103 -11.32 -11.76 0.50
CA ILE A 103 -10.62 -11.26 1.68
C ILE A 103 -9.30 -10.68 1.19
N ARG A 104 -8.99 -9.43 1.58
CA ARG A 104 -7.73 -8.79 1.18
C ARG A 104 -7.35 -7.66 2.12
N LEU A 105 -6.11 -7.20 1.97
CA LEU A 105 -5.59 -6.05 2.70
C LEU A 105 -5.90 -4.76 1.95
N ILE A 106 -6.34 -3.76 2.70
CA ILE A 106 -6.55 -2.41 2.21
C ILE A 106 -5.92 -1.42 3.19
N VAL A 107 -5.86 -0.14 2.80
CA VAL A 107 -5.24 0.89 3.63
C VAL A 107 -6.30 1.93 3.99
N LEU A 108 -6.42 2.21 5.30
CA LEU A 108 -7.25 3.30 5.82
C LEU A 108 -6.34 4.45 6.22
N VAL A 109 -6.59 5.64 5.66
CA VAL A 109 -5.77 6.83 5.90
C VAL A 109 -6.61 7.89 6.58
N ASP A 110 -6.12 8.42 7.71
CA ASP A 110 -6.76 9.48 8.49
C ASP A 110 -8.23 9.18 8.84
N ASP A 111 -8.56 7.89 9.00
CA ASP A 111 -9.92 7.43 9.30
C ASP A 111 -10.95 7.87 8.24
N ARG A 112 -10.51 8.25 7.06
CA ARG A 112 -11.37 8.83 6.01
C ARG A 112 -11.22 8.18 4.64
N TYR A 113 -9.98 7.97 4.18
CA TYR A 113 -9.71 7.49 2.83
C TYR A 113 -9.40 6.01 2.84
N ILE A 114 -9.89 5.29 1.83
CA ILE A 114 -9.59 3.89 1.60
C ILE A 114 -8.76 3.76 0.33
N LEU A 115 -7.59 3.14 0.45
CA LEU A 115 -6.70 2.91 -0.67
C LEU A 115 -6.61 1.41 -0.94
N ASN A 116 -6.55 1.07 -2.21
CA ASN A 116 -6.40 -0.32 -2.67
C ASN A 116 -7.62 -1.22 -2.42
N TYR A 117 -8.77 -0.66 -2.15
CA TYR A 117 -10.04 -1.40 -2.16
C TYR A 117 -10.39 -1.77 -3.60
N THR A 118 -10.42 -0.78 -4.49
CA THR A 118 -10.40 -0.99 -5.93
C THR A 118 -8.97 -0.68 -6.38
N TYR A 119 -8.36 -1.60 -7.11
CA TYR A 119 -6.96 -1.49 -7.50
C TYR A 119 -6.69 -0.16 -8.23
N GLY A 120 -5.75 0.61 -7.70
CA GLY A 120 -5.36 1.87 -8.28
C GLY A 120 -6.24 3.07 -7.95
N LYS A 121 -7.14 2.96 -6.97
CA LYS A 121 -8.05 4.05 -6.61
C LYS A 121 -7.92 4.49 -5.16
N VAL A 122 -8.23 5.77 -4.94
CA VAL A 122 -8.48 6.37 -3.63
C VAL A 122 -9.98 6.54 -3.50
N GLU A 123 -10.55 5.98 -2.45
CA GLU A 123 -12.01 5.96 -2.27
C GLU A 123 -12.39 6.46 -0.88
N ASP A 124 -13.67 6.76 -0.69
CA ASP A 124 -14.21 7.15 0.59
C ASP A 124 -14.45 5.92 1.47
N ARG A 125 -14.44 6.13 2.78
CA ARG A 125 -14.65 5.06 3.77
C ARG A 125 -15.98 4.31 3.58
N SER A 126 -16.96 4.93 2.93
CA SER A 126 -18.27 4.30 2.69
C SER A 126 -18.19 3.01 1.85
N VAL A 127 -17.08 2.77 1.12
CA VAL A 127 -16.91 1.51 0.38
C VAL A 127 -16.85 0.31 1.31
N LEU A 128 -16.58 0.52 2.59
CA LEU A 128 -16.54 -0.55 3.60
C LEU A 128 -17.93 -0.95 4.13
N ASN A 129 -19.01 -0.28 3.71
CA ASN A 129 -20.35 -0.57 4.23
C ASN A 129 -20.79 -2.01 4.01
N ASN A 130 -20.31 -2.67 2.96
CA ASN A 130 -20.60 -4.08 2.67
C ASN A 130 -19.47 -5.01 3.09
N CYS A 131 -18.57 -4.54 3.95
CA CYS A 131 -17.39 -5.29 4.35
C CYS A 131 -17.38 -5.53 5.85
N GLN A 132 -16.76 -6.63 6.24
CA GLN A 132 -16.40 -6.90 7.62
C GLN A 132 -14.89 -6.69 7.77
N VAL A 133 -14.50 -5.87 8.73
CA VAL A 133 -13.09 -5.71 9.10
C VAL A 133 -12.72 -6.85 10.03
N LEU A 134 -11.86 -7.75 9.55
CA LEU A 134 -11.44 -8.92 10.31
C LEU A 134 -10.31 -8.60 11.27
N GLU A 135 -9.35 -7.80 10.82
CA GLU A 135 -8.19 -7.38 11.62
C GLU A 135 -7.77 -5.97 11.21
N LYS A 136 -7.12 -5.28 12.16
CA LYS A 136 -6.69 -3.90 11.98
C LYS A 136 -5.29 -3.74 12.56
N TYR A 137 -4.37 -3.23 11.75
CA TYR A 137 -2.97 -3.07 12.13
C TYR A 137 -2.54 -1.62 11.94
N ALA A 138 -2.08 -0.98 13.00
CA ALA A 138 -1.44 0.33 12.86
C ALA A 138 -0.13 0.15 12.08
N THR A 139 0.09 0.96 11.06
CA THR A 139 1.25 0.79 10.17
C THR A 139 2.57 0.92 10.94
N ASN A 140 2.64 1.81 11.95
CA ASN A 140 3.84 1.97 12.77
C ASN A 140 4.20 0.69 13.55
N GLU A 141 3.27 -0.20 13.78
CA GLU A 141 3.54 -1.49 14.44
C GLU A 141 4.11 -2.52 13.47
N LEU A 142 3.93 -2.32 12.18
CA LEU A 142 4.41 -3.21 11.13
C LEU A 142 5.83 -2.90 10.68
N THR A 143 6.31 -1.69 10.94
CA THR A 143 7.68 -1.26 10.64
C THR A 143 8.57 -1.54 11.85
N LYS A 144 9.22 -2.67 11.85
CA LYS A 144 10.11 -3.06 12.97
C LYS A 144 11.53 -2.57 12.76
#